data_f8e779fb47419116bee66594041e2821
#
_entry.id   f8e779fb47419116bee66594041e2821
#
_cell.length_a   1.000
_cell.length_b   1.000
_cell.length_c   1.000
_cell.angle_alpha   90.00
_cell.angle_beta   90.00
_cell.angle_gamma   90.00
#
_symmetry.space_group_name_H-M   'P 1'
#
loop_
_entity.id
_entity.type
_entity.pdbx_description
1 polymer ?
#
loop_
_entity_poly.entity_id
_entity_poly.type
_entity_poly.pdbx_seq_one_letter_code
_entity_poly.pdbx_strand_id
1 'polypeptide(L)'
;MHRFHQTLPFWVRAVLLVGVMCLIAGAGLISYRFSQRPTTLTVAVGSFDGEARQAASLIAGHLAETDARIRIRVENTGNVLDAAKAFAAGKADLAVVRADVGDLSQARAVAVMAEGVVMIVAPPGSTITSIAKLRDHTVGVVGGEINHHVVEALKKEYDLGHANVTFKDIAPLETRQAIQSKQVSAVIMVIPLTDKYLSYVKGLFRENATSAPVLIPIDSAGAITDAKGPYESFDIPKGTLRGSPAVPDDDVTSLRVPYMLVANRHLDQQVVGELTKRVMAARRDLAAEQPLIAGIATPTLDADAYIAVHPGAAAFYNGTQQSFMDRWGNAIYLTPMVLGALASVFAAAWRFLGIRGNGTSEGALDKLCALREKIRSAGDEATLRTIEEEIDTALRSRLAQAAHDEDGTEALALIALAQRLEHLVHHRREVLGVIARGSATT
;
A
#
# COMPACT_ATOMS: atom_id res chain seq x y z
N MET A 1 -61.40 -7.31 -4.55
CA MET A 1 -60.09 -6.92 -4.01
C MET A 1 -59.57 -5.76 -4.81
N HIS A 2 -59.82 -4.52 -4.38
CA HIS A 2 -59.32 -3.29 -5.03
C HIS A 2 -57.85 -3.10 -4.69
N ARG A 3 -56.97 -3.17 -5.69
CA ARG A 3 -55.55 -2.78 -5.56
C ARG A 3 -55.51 -1.24 -5.53
N PHE A 4 -55.30 -0.68 -4.37
CA PHE A 4 -54.88 0.71 -4.21
C PHE A 4 -53.49 0.85 -4.76
N HIS A 5 -53.31 1.22 -6.04
CA HIS A 5 -52.10 1.81 -6.54
C HIS A 5 -52.10 3.29 -6.13
N GLN A 6 -51.70 3.56 -4.89
CA GLN A 6 -51.33 4.93 -4.51
C GLN A 6 -50.02 5.28 -5.24
N THR A 7 -50.14 5.93 -6.36
CA THR A 7 -48.95 6.51 -7.05
C THR A 7 -48.46 7.67 -6.20
N LEU A 8 -47.27 7.48 -5.58
CA LEU A 8 -46.62 8.53 -4.80
C LEU A 8 -46.50 9.81 -5.64
N PRO A 9 -46.78 11.00 -5.09
CA PRO A 9 -46.67 12.25 -5.82
C PRO A 9 -45.23 12.47 -6.32
N PHE A 10 -45.08 13.13 -7.46
CA PHE A 10 -43.81 13.34 -8.16
C PHE A 10 -42.68 13.88 -7.24
N TRP A 11 -43.01 14.83 -6.38
CA TRP A 11 -42.04 15.45 -5.47
C TRP A 11 -41.48 14.45 -4.43
N VAL A 12 -42.30 13.49 -3.96
CA VAL A 12 -41.85 12.44 -3.03
C VAL A 12 -40.88 11.48 -3.72
N ARG A 13 -41.15 11.11 -4.98
CA ARG A 13 -40.26 10.27 -5.80
C ARG A 13 -38.93 10.98 -6.07
N ALA A 14 -38.97 12.28 -6.36
CA ALA A 14 -37.79 13.10 -6.59
C ALA A 14 -36.92 13.19 -5.32
N VAL A 15 -37.53 13.46 -4.15
CA VAL A 15 -36.83 13.51 -2.86
C VAL A 15 -36.19 12.16 -2.52
N LEU A 16 -36.89 11.06 -2.76
CA LEU A 16 -36.39 9.71 -2.50
C LEU A 16 -35.20 9.36 -3.38
N LEU A 17 -35.22 9.73 -4.67
CA LEU A 17 -34.10 9.55 -5.58
C LEU A 17 -32.88 10.40 -5.21
N VAL A 18 -33.08 11.67 -4.88
CA VAL A 18 -32.01 12.55 -4.40
C VAL A 18 -31.41 11.99 -3.11
N GLY A 19 -32.24 11.50 -2.17
CA GLY A 19 -31.78 10.87 -0.95
C GLY A 19 -30.89 9.64 -1.21
N VAL A 20 -31.29 8.74 -2.12
CA VAL A 20 -30.50 7.58 -2.51
C VAL A 20 -29.20 7.98 -3.20
N MET A 21 -29.22 8.96 -4.10
CA MET A 21 -28.00 9.47 -4.74
C MET A 21 -27.04 10.10 -3.71
N CYS A 22 -27.53 10.86 -2.74
CA CYS A 22 -26.72 11.40 -1.67
C CYS A 22 -26.11 10.31 -0.78
N LEU A 23 -26.84 9.22 -0.49
CA LEU A 23 -26.32 8.08 0.25
C LEU A 23 -25.20 7.35 -0.53
N ILE A 24 -25.37 7.12 -1.83
CA ILE A 24 -24.36 6.48 -2.68
C ILE A 24 -23.11 7.39 -2.78
N ALA A 25 -23.29 8.67 -3.01
CA ALA A 25 -22.19 9.63 -3.07
C ALA A 25 -21.47 9.74 -1.71
N GLY A 26 -22.22 9.78 -0.61
CA GLY A 26 -21.66 9.79 0.75
C GLY A 26 -20.88 8.51 1.07
N ALA A 27 -21.42 7.34 0.75
CA ALA A 27 -20.72 6.07 0.91
C ALA A 27 -19.46 5.99 0.03
N GLY A 28 -19.52 6.49 -1.20
CA GLY A 28 -18.36 6.59 -2.10
C GLY A 28 -17.27 7.51 -1.54
N LEU A 29 -17.63 8.68 -1.03
CA LEU A 29 -16.70 9.63 -0.40
C LEU A 29 -16.07 9.07 0.88
N ILE A 30 -16.84 8.37 1.71
CA ILE A 30 -16.35 7.72 2.93
C ILE A 30 -15.37 6.61 2.55
N SER A 31 -15.73 5.75 1.58
CA SER A 31 -14.87 4.67 1.08
C SER A 31 -13.57 5.22 0.49
N TYR A 32 -13.66 6.30 -0.30
CA TYR A 32 -12.48 6.99 -0.85
C TYR A 32 -11.58 7.57 0.24
N ARG A 33 -12.15 8.26 1.24
CA ARG A 33 -11.38 8.79 2.38
C ARG A 33 -10.77 7.70 3.24
N PHE A 34 -11.44 6.56 3.40
CA PHE A 34 -10.91 5.41 4.14
C PHE A 34 -9.74 4.76 3.41
N SER A 35 -9.81 4.66 2.08
CA SER A 35 -8.74 4.15 1.22
C SER A 35 -7.51 5.06 1.13
N GLN A 36 -7.66 6.34 1.45
CA GLN A 36 -6.59 7.36 1.42
C GLN A 36 -5.91 7.58 2.78
N ARG A 37 -6.29 6.82 3.83
CA ARG A 37 -5.64 6.97 5.14
C ARG A 37 -4.21 6.46 5.06
N PRO A 38 -3.21 7.24 5.55
CA PRO A 38 -1.85 6.76 5.61
C PRO A 38 -1.74 5.59 6.57
N THR A 39 -1.05 4.54 6.15
CA THR A 39 -0.70 3.42 7.02
C THR A 39 0.47 3.86 7.90
N THR A 40 0.27 3.93 9.21
CA THR A 40 1.34 4.22 10.15
C THR A 40 1.90 2.90 10.66
N LEU A 41 3.20 2.68 10.42
CA LEU A 41 3.94 1.52 10.90
C LEU A 41 4.84 1.94 12.06
N THR A 42 4.82 1.18 13.14
CA THR A 42 5.71 1.40 14.28
C THR A 42 6.98 0.58 14.09
N VAL A 43 8.16 1.24 14.14
CA VAL A 43 9.46 0.57 14.09
C VAL A 43 10.18 0.66 15.43
N ALA A 44 10.50 -0.48 16.01
CA ALA A 44 11.34 -0.57 17.20
C ALA A 44 12.81 -0.51 16.81
N VAL A 45 13.55 0.43 17.38
CA VAL A 45 14.96 0.65 17.07
C VAL A 45 15.75 0.89 18.34
N GLY A 46 16.88 0.21 18.46
CA GLY A 46 17.81 0.44 19.55
C GLY A 46 19.26 0.26 19.14
N SER A 47 20.14 1.11 19.66
CA SER A 47 21.57 0.97 19.60
C SER A 47 22.19 1.64 20.82
N PHE A 48 23.31 1.12 21.28
CA PHE A 48 23.97 1.66 22.49
C PHE A 48 24.47 3.12 22.32
N ASP A 49 24.65 3.58 21.08
CA ASP A 49 25.15 4.91 20.73
C ASP A 49 24.09 5.84 20.08
N GLY A 50 22.88 5.34 19.85
CA GLY A 50 21.77 6.08 19.27
C GLY A 50 21.81 6.27 17.74
N GLU A 51 22.84 5.78 17.03
CA GLU A 51 22.96 5.97 15.56
C GLU A 51 21.84 5.29 14.80
N ALA A 52 21.46 4.07 15.17
CA ALA A 52 20.37 3.36 14.51
C ALA A 52 19.04 4.13 14.63
N ARG A 53 18.78 4.74 15.79
CA ARG A 53 17.61 5.61 16.00
C ARG A 53 17.68 6.86 15.11
N GLN A 54 18.84 7.49 15.01
CA GLN A 54 19.02 8.69 14.18
C GLN A 54 18.78 8.35 12.72
N ALA A 55 19.37 7.26 12.20
CA ALA A 55 19.16 6.79 10.84
C ALA A 55 17.67 6.48 10.56
N ALA A 56 17.01 5.75 11.47
CA ALA A 56 15.59 5.44 11.33
C ALA A 56 14.71 6.70 11.37
N SER A 57 15.06 7.71 12.19
CA SER A 57 14.32 8.97 12.24
C SER A 57 14.49 9.81 10.98
N LEU A 58 15.69 9.84 10.38
CA LEU A 58 15.94 10.50 9.11
C LEU A 58 15.13 9.83 7.97
N ILE A 59 15.15 8.51 7.91
CA ILE A 59 14.33 7.75 6.94
C ILE A 59 12.85 8.06 7.16
N ALA A 60 12.36 8.03 8.40
CA ALA A 60 10.96 8.33 8.71
C ALA A 60 10.55 9.75 8.31
N GLY A 61 11.42 10.74 8.53
CA GLY A 61 11.23 12.13 8.11
C GLY A 61 11.14 12.23 6.59
N HIS A 62 12.10 11.66 5.88
CA HIS A 62 12.13 11.65 4.41
C HIS A 62 10.88 10.98 3.81
N LEU A 63 10.42 9.87 4.38
CA LEU A 63 9.18 9.21 3.95
C LEU A 63 7.95 10.09 4.20
N ALA A 64 7.91 10.81 5.31
CA ALA A 64 6.79 11.69 5.62
C ALA A 64 6.69 12.89 4.65
N GLU A 65 7.81 13.35 4.12
CA GLU A 65 7.89 14.45 3.14
C GLU A 65 7.55 13.97 1.72
N THR A 66 7.99 12.76 1.35
CA THR A 66 7.87 12.25 -0.02
C THR A 66 6.59 11.46 -0.29
N ASP A 67 6.03 10.79 0.70
CA ASP A 67 4.80 10.01 0.55
C ASP A 67 3.93 10.04 1.83
N ALA A 68 2.75 10.62 1.70
CA ALA A 68 1.78 10.64 2.80
C ALA A 68 1.12 9.27 3.08
N ARG A 69 1.32 8.24 2.24
CA ARG A 69 0.63 6.94 2.34
C ARG A 69 1.23 6.02 3.39
N ILE A 70 2.56 6.09 3.58
CA ILE A 70 3.26 5.30 4.60
C ILE A 70 3.96 6.27 5.54
N ARG A 71 3.68 6.12 6.82
CA ARG A 71 4.36 6.87 7.88
C ARG A 71 5.03 5.90 8.83
N ILE A 72 6.23 6.23 9.25
CA ILE A 72 6.99 5.46 10.21
C ILE A 72 6.99 6.21 11.54
N ARG A 73 6.58 5.53 12.59
CA ARG A 73 6.75 5.98 13.98
C ARG A 73 7.94 5.24 14.56
N VAL A 74 9.01 5.96 14.86
CA VAL A 74 10.22 5.39 15.46
C VAL A 74 10.02 5.31 16.98
N GLU A 75 10.13 4.10 17.51
CA GLU A 75 10.11 3.80 18.95
C GLU A 75 11.51 3.42 19.41
N ASN A 76 12.08 4.20 20.32
CA ASN A 76 13.40 3.94 20.87
C ASN A 76 13.32 2.92 22.00
N THR A 77 13.95 1.78 21.84
CA THR A 77 13.98 0.68 22.81
C THR A 77 15.28 0.58 23.60
N GLY A 78 16.21 1.52 23.37
CA GLY A 78 17.52 1.52 24.06
C GLY A 78 18.56 0.63 23.37
N ASN A 79 18.31 -0.65 23.18
CA ASN A 79 19.21 -1.60 22.53
C ASN A 79 18.51 -2.53 21.56
N VAL A 80 19.29 -3.30 20.79
CA VAL A 80 18.80 -4.21 19.74
C VAL A 80 18.00 -5.38 20.32
N LEU A 81 18.36 -5.88 21.50
CA LEU A 81 17.63 -6.96 22.17
C LEU A 81 16.23 -6.51 22.59
N ASP A 82 16.13 -5.31 23.15
CA ASP A 82 14.83 -4.74 23.52
C ASP A 82 13.96 -4.45 22.30
N ALA A 83 14.58 -4.04 21.16
CA ALA A 83 13.88 -3.91 19.88
C ALA A 83 13.31 -5.26 19.42
N ALA A 84 14.11 -6.34 19.48
CA ALA A 84 13.66 -7.68 19.15
C ALA A 84 12.54 -8.16 20.09
N LYS A 85 12.64 -7.91 21.40
CA LYS A 85 11.59 -8.24 22.38
C LYS A 85 10.29 -7.46 22.12
N ALA A 86 10.38 -6.16 21.81
CA ALA A 86 9.19 -5.35 21.47
C ALA A 86 8.50 -5.85 20.22
N PHE A 87 9.28 -6.22 19.21
CA PHE A 87 8.79 -6.81 17.95
C PHE A 87 8.12 -8.18 18.20
N ALA A 88 8.78 -9.10 18.89
CA ALA A 88 8.24 -10.42 19.23
C ALA A 88 6.94 -10.33 20.04
N ALA A 89 6.83 -9.33 20.92
CA ALA A 89 5.62 -9.04 21.69
C ALA A 89 4.49 -8.36 20.88
N GLY A 90 4.69 -8.10 19.56
CA GLY A 90 3.71 -7.44 18.71
C GLY A 90 3.48 -5.95 19.03
N LYS A 91 4.39 -5.30 19.78
CA LYS A 91 4.33 -3.87 20.10
C LYS A 91 4.80 -2.99 18.94
N ALA A 92 5.56 -3.56 18.01
CA ALA A 92 6.04 -2.89 16.81
C ALA A 92 5.78 -3.75 15.57
N ASP A 93 5.44 -3.09 14.46
CA ASP A 93 5.20 -3.73 13.17
C ASP A 93 6.51 -4.09 12.46
N LEU A 94 7.52 -3.26 12.71
CA LEU A 94 8.87 -3.34 12.16
C LEU A 94 9.88 -3.28 13.29
N ALA A 95 11.06 -3.83 13.06
CA ALA A 95 12.18 -3.61 13.98
C ALA A 95 13.52 -3.58 13.24
N VAL A 96 14.49 -2.87 13.82
CA VAL A 96 15.89 -3.03 13.43
C VAL A 96 16.53 -3.98 14.45
N VAL A 97 16.86 -5.17 14.00
CA VAL A 97 17.37 -6.27 14.81
C VAL A 97 18.68 -6.83 14.26
N ARG A 98 19.51 -7.40 15.12
CA ARG A 98 20.64 -8.19 14.66
C ARG A 98 20.18 -9.66 14.51
N ALA A 99 20.60 -10.30 13.44
CA ALA A 99 20.06 -11.60 13.03
C ALA A 99 20.23 -12.72 14.08
N ASP A 100 21.18 -12.59 14.99
CA ASP A 100 21.49 -13.56 16.04
C ASP A 100 20.80 -13.28 17.38
N VAL A 101 19.96 -12.24 17.50
CA VAL A 101 19.45 -11.74 18.79
C VAL A 101 17.93 -11.78 18.86
N GLY A 102 17.40 -12.42 19.88
CA GLY A 102 15.98 -12.45 20.21
C GLY A 102 15.17 -13.51 19.46
N ASP A 103 13.85 -13.51 19.67
CA ASP A 103 12.91 -14.37 18.93
C ASP A 103 12.50 -13.67 17.61
N LEU A 104 13.02 -14.17 16.51
CA LEU A 104 12.78 -13.67 15.16
C LEU A 104 11.86 -14.59 14.32
N SER A 105 11.13 -15.50 14.95
CA SER A 105 10.25 -16.47 14.27
C SER A 105 9.16 -15.81 13.41
N GLN A 106 8.69 -14.63 13.83
CA GLN A 106 7.70 -13.82 13.10
C GLN A 106 8.34 -12.81 12.16
N ALA A 107 9.67 -12.68 12.17
CA ALA A 107 10.39 -11.70 11.37
C ALA A 107 10.55 -12.16 9.91
N ARG A 108 10.47 -11.19 9.01
CA ARG A 108 10.84 -11.31 7.61
C ARG A 108 11.70 -10.13 7.22
N ALA A 109 12.82 -10.39 6.57
CA ALA A 109 13.78 -9.36 6.18
C ALA A 109 13.19 -8.40 5.15
N VAL A 110 13.42 -7.12 5.34
CA VAL A 110 13.07 -6.04 4.41
C VAL A 110 14.31 -5.46 3.77
N ALA A 111 15.34 -5.13 4.57
CA ALA A 111 16.61 -4.62 4.11
C ALA A 111 17.70 -4.94 5.14
N VAL A 112 18.94 -5.09 4.70
CA VAL A 112 20.10 -5.06 5.59
C VAL A 112 20.41 -3.59 5.87
N MET A 113 20.49 -3.22 7.14
CA MET A 113 20.78 -1.84 7.56
C MET A 113 22.27 -1.60 7.74
N ALA A 114 22.97 -2.59 8.25
CA ALA A 114 24.43 -2.56 8.44
C ALA A 114 24.96 -3.99 8.63
N GLU A 115 26.25 -4.18 8.42
CA GLU A 115 26.97 -5.41 8.73
C GLU A 115 27.79 -5.21 10.01
N GLY A 116 27.49 -6.00 11.03
CA GLY A 116 28.28 -6.06 12.25
C GLY A 116 29.40 -7.08 12.11
N VAL A 117 30.62 -6.63 12.22
CA VAL A 117 31.81 -7.50 12.14
C VAL A 117 32.29 -7.82 13.56
N VAL A 118 32.54 -9.10 13.79
CA VAL A 118 33.10 -9.58 15.06
C VAL A 118 34.57 -9.23 15.10
N MET A 119 34.98 -8.41 16.04
CA MET A 119 36.39 -8.04 16.23
C MET A 119 36.87 -8.56 17.58
N ILE A 120 37.90 -9.40 17.57
CA ILE A 120 38.63 -9.81 18.78
C ILE A 120 39.97 -9.08 18.75
N VAL A 121 40.19 -8.21 19.74
CA VAL A 121 41.34 -7.29 19.71
C VAL A 121 42.10 -7.43 21.01
N ALA A 122 43.40 -7.69 20.92
CA ALA A 122 44.32 -7.71 22.07
C ALA A 122 45.19 -6.42 22.06
N PRO A 123 45.67 -6.03 23.24
CA PRO A 123 46.54 -4.84 23.38
C PRO A 123 47.80 -4.93 22.54
N PRO A 124 48.41 -3.77 22.18
CA PRO A 124 49.72 -3.69 21.53
C PRO A 124 50.78 -4.51 22.27
N GLY A 125 51.53 -5.31 21.51
CA GLY A 125 52.59 -6.19 22.07
C GLY A 125 52.08 -7.46 22.74
N SER A 126 50.79 -7.74 22.62
CA SER A 126 50.24 -9.01 23.14
C SER A 126 50.82 -10.21 22.38
N THR A 127 51.04 -11.29 23.09
CA THR A 127 51.43 -12.61 22.52
C THR A 127 50.21 -13.43 22.07
N ILE A 128 49.00 -12.94 22.35
CA ILE A 128 47.72 -13.58 21.98
C ILE A 128 47.41 -13.23 20.55
N THR A 129 47.76 -14.11 19.61
CA THR A 129 47.60 -13.93 18.15
C THR A 129 46.62 -14.91 17.53
N SER A 130 46.01 -15.80 18.32
CA SER A 130 44.99 -16.77 17.88
C SER A 130 44.02 -17.07 19.05
N ILE A 131 42.85 -17.62 18.69
CA ILE A 131 41.84 -18.01 19.71
C ILE A 131 42.40 -19.09 20.64
N ALA A 132 43.22 -20.01 20.15
CA ALA A 132 43.85 -21.05 20.97
C ALA A 132 44.76 -20.46 22.10
N LYS A 133 45.34 -19.28 21.89
CA LYS A 133 46.17 -18.57 22.87
C LYS A 133 45.35 -17.79 23.91
N LEU A 134 44.03 -17.81 23.83
CA LEU A 134 43.16 -17.23 24.86
C LEU A 134 43.03 -18.14 26.11
N ARG A 135 43.61 -19.36 26.09
CA ARG A 135 43.61 -20.29 27.21
C ARG A 135 44.08 -19.58 28.49
N ASP A 136 43.32 -19.81 29.59
CA ASP A 136 43.58 -19.23 30.93
C ASP A 136 43.55 -17.69 30.98
N HIS A 137 42.96 -17.03 29.95
CA HIS A 137 42.81 -15.59 29.87
C HIS A 137 41.37 -15.13 30.05
N THR A 138 41.24 -13.87 30.48
CA THR A 138 39.93 -13.19 30.57
C THR A 138 39.72 -12.34 29.32
N VAL A 139 38.61 -12.55 28.66
CA VAL A 139 38.16 -11.79 27.47
C VAL A 139 37.01 -10.87 27.87
N GLY A 140 37.13 -9.58 27.57
CA GLY A 140 36.08 -8.59 27.79
C GLY A 140 35.04 -8.66 26.69
N VAL A 141 33.76 -8.81 27.05
CA VAL A 141 32.65 -8.75 26.08
C VAL A 141 32.07 -7.35 26.11
N VAL A 142 32.36 -6.59 25.04
CA VAL A 142 31.88 -5.20 24.90
C VAL A 142 30.49 -5.20 24.28
N GLY A 143 29.50 -4.58 24.96
CA GLY A 143 28.11 -4.58 24.51
C GLY A 143 27.19 -5.57 25.22
N GLY A 144 27.74 -6.29 26.21
CA GLY A 144 26.96 -7.11 27.15
C GLY A 144 26.21 -8.28 26.54
N GLU A 145 25.01 -8.56 27.03
CA GLU A 145 24.16 -9.72 26.69
C GLU A 145 23.99 -9.95 25.17
N ILE A 146 23.97 -8.87 24.40
CA ILE A 146 23.80 -8.95 22.93
C ILE A 146 24.92 -9.75 22.28
N ASN A 147 26.16 -9.59 22.75
CA ASN A 147 27.34 -10.25 22.20
C ASN A 147 27.62 -11.64 22.79
N HIS A 148 26.84 -12.07 23.79
CA HIS A 148 26.94 -13.42 24.30
C HIS A 148 26.60 -14.49 23.28
N HIS A 149 25.71 -14.20 22.29
CA HIS A 149 25.39 -15.14 21.21
C HIS A 149 26.64 -15.49 20.39
N VAL A 150 27.46 -14.48 20.06
CA VAL A 150 28.74 -14.69 19.36
C VAL A 150 29.71 -15.46 20.25
N VAL A 151 29.78 -15.10 21.54
CA VAL A 151 30.64 -15.80 22.53
C VAL A 151 30.26 -17.26 22.64
N GLU A 152 28.97 -17.59 22.68
CA GLU A 152 28.51 -19.00 22.73
C GLU A 152 28.84 -19.76 21.46
N ALA A 153 28.73 -19.13 20.29
CA ALA A 153 29.16 -19.74 19.03
C ALA A 153 30.65 -20.04 19.03
N LEU A 154 31.49 -19.10 19.49
CA LEU A 154 32.92 -19.32 19.63
C LEU A 154 33.27 -20.34 20.70
N LYS A 155 32.60 -20.34 21.86
CA LYS A 155 32.79 -21.35 22.91
C LYS A 155 32.53 -22.75 22.38
N LYS A 156 31.47 -22.93 21.64
CA LYS A 156 31.10 -24.22 21.05
C LYS A 156 32.13 -24.70 20.02
N GLU A 157 32.56 -23.79 19.11
CA GLU A 157 33.47 -24.14 18.05
C GLU A 157 34.88 -24.44 18.52
N TYR A 158 35.41 -23.65 19.46
CA TYR A 158 36.78 -23.76 19.92
C TYR A 158 36.93 -24.44 21.29
N ASP A 159 35.84 -24.99 21.85
CA ASP A 159 35.82 -25.63 23.16
C ASP A 159 36.44 -24.75 24.29
N LEU A 160 36.10 -23.46 24.27
CA LEU A 160 36.71 -22.46 25.15
C LEU A 160 36.37 -22.68 26.63
N GLY A 161 35.35 -23.49 26.94
CA GLY A 161 35.05 -23.92 28.32
C GLY A 161 36.17 -24.76 28.89
N HIS A 162 36.66 -25.76 28.18
CA HIS A 162 37.80 -26.60 28.59
C HIS A 162 39.14 -25.86 28.53
N ALA A 163 39.21 -24.81 27.71
CA ALA A 163 40.38 -23.94 27.67
C ALA A 163 40.46 -22.94 28.83
N ASN A 164 39.51 -22.97 29.78
CA ASN A 164 39.44 -22.08 30.93
C ASN A 164 39.45 -20.57 30.55
N VAL A 165 38.79 -20.25 29.43
CA VAL A 165 38.64 -18.86 29.01
C VAL A 165 37.46 -18.23 29.79
N THR A 166 37.72 -17.12 30.47
CA THR A 166 36.70 -16.39 31.23
C THR A 166 36.20 -15.22 30.40
N PHE A 167 34.89 -15.07 30.29
CA PHE A 167 34.26 -13.92 29.60
C PHE A 167 33.64 -13.00 30.63
N LYS A 168 33.95 -11.69 30.51
CA LYS A 168 33.50 -10.65 31.42
C LYS A 168 32.83 -9.54 30.66
N ASP A 169 31.57 -9.20 30.99
CA ASP A 169 30.89 -8.07 30.41
C ASP A 169 31.56 -6.76 30.81
N ILE A 170 31.74 -5.90 29.81
CA ILE A 170 32.38 -4.60 29.99
C ILE A 170 31.52 -3.55 29.24
N ALA A 171 31.19 -2.46 29.95
CA ALA A 171 30.56 -1.32 29.32
C ALA A 171 31.52 -0.66 28.29
N PRO A 172 31.03 -0.17 27.15
CA PRO A 172 31.87 0.47 26.11
C PRO A 172 32.78 1.58 26.69
N LEU A 173 32.29 2.37 27.62
CA LEU A 173 33.06 3.45 28.27
C LEU A 173 34.18 2.99 29.20
N GLU A 174 34.01 1.81 29.78
CA GLU A 174 34.95 1.21 30.74
C GLU A 174 36.01 0.34 30.05
N THR A 175 35.84 0.01 28.77
CA THR A 175 36.67 -0.94 28.03
C THR A 175 38.14 -0.53 28.05
N ARG A 176 38.48 0.75 27.84
CA ARG A 176 39.84 1.24 27.92
C ARG A 176 40.49 1.00 29.30
N GLN A 177 39.77 1.33 30.36
CA GLN A 177 40.24 1.15 31.72
C GLN A 177 40.46 -0.34 32.07
N ALA A 178 39.54 -1.22 31.65
CA ALA A 178 39.66 -2.67 31.86
C ALA A 178 40.90 -3.26 31.14
N ILE A 179 41.23 -2.76 29.94
CA ILE A 179 42.45 -3.14 29.24
C ILE A 179 43.69 -2.62 29.94
N GLN A 180 43.73 -1.34 30.30
CA GLN A 180 44.87 -0.71 30.95
C GLN A 180 45.17 -1.32 32.33
N SER A 181 44.15 -1.64 33.12
CA SER A 181 44.27 -2.29 34.42
C SER A 181 44.53 -3.80 34.33
N LYS A 182 44.68 -4.33 33.11
CA LYS A 182 44.90 -5.78 32.82
C LYS A 182 43.80 -6.70 33.39
N GLN A 183 42.59 -6.17 33.59
CA GLN A 183 41.42 -6.99 33.98
C GLN A 183 41.03 -7.95 32.86
N VAL A 184 41.32 -7.57 31.60
CA VAL A 184 41.09 -8.40 30.44
C VAL A 184 42.33 -8.40 29.56
N SER A 185 42.57 -9.53 28.90
CA SER A 185 43.73 -9.76 28.02
C SER A 185 43.38 -9.49 26.54
N ALA A 186 42.12 -9.58 26.19
CA ALA A 186 41.56 -9.23 24.87
C ALA A 186 40.13 -8.76 25.06
N VAL A 187 39.57 -8.11 24.05
CA VAL A 187 38.17 -7.70 24.01
C VAL A 187 37.50 -8.23 22.74
N ILE A 188 36.27 -8.68 22.88
CA ILE A 188 35.40 -9.04 21.75
C ILE A 188 34.27 -8.03 21.63
N MET A 189 33.99 -7.61 20.41
CA MET A 189 32.90 -6.70 20.08
C MET A 189 32.34 -7.01 18.70
N VAL A 190 31.08 -6.62 18.47
CA VAL A 190 30.45 -6.70 17.14
C VAL A 190 30.07 -5.30 16.74
N ILE A 191 30.72 -4.77 15.73
CA ILE A 191 30.58 -3.37 15.29
C ILE A 191 30.58 -3.25 13.76
N PRO A 192 29.84 -2.29 13.19
CA PRO A 192 30.01 -1.92 11.79
C PRO A 192 31.39 -1.34 11.53
N LEU A 193 31.95 -1.59 10.35
CA LEU A 193 33.27 -1.04 9.95
C LEU A 193 33.12 0.40 9.44
N THR A 194 32.50 1.28 10.23
CA THR A 194 32.41 2.72 9.93
C THR A 194 33.48 3.50 10.70
N ASP A 195 33.81 4.69 10.19
CA ASP A 195 34.87 5.55 10.79
C ASP A 195 34.66 5.81 12.28
N LYS A 196 33.42 5.95 12.72
CA LYS A 196 33.08 6.15 14.14
C LYS A 196 33.51 4.97 15.01
N TYR A 197 33.10 3.74 14.63
CA TYR A 197 33.43 2.54 15.40
C TYR A 197 34.89 2.16 15.29
N LEU A 198 35.49 2.33 14.10
CA LEU A 198 36.93 2.15 13.94
C LEU A 198 37.72 3.17 14.77
N SER A 199 37.26 4.40 14.89
CA SER A 199 37.84 5.41 15.76
C SER A 199 37.72 5.04 17.25
N TYR A 200 36.61 4.43 17.64
CA TYR A 200 36.45 3.87 18.99
C TYR A 200 37.51 2.79 19.25
N VAL A 201 37.64 1.79 18.36
CA VAL A 201 38.66 0.73 18.51
C VAL A 201 40.07 1.30 18.59
N LYS A 202 40.42 2.23 17.68
CA LYS A 202 41.72 2.96 17.72
C LYS A 202 41.91 3.67 19.06
N GLY A 203 40.84 4.28 19.58
CA GLY A 203 40.83 4.99 20.84
C GLY A 203 41.11 4.14 22.05
N LEU A 204 40.79 2.83 22.05
CA LEU A 204 41.06 1.94 23.16
C LEU A 204 42.55 1.81 23.51
N PHE A 205 43.44 1.99 22.49
CA PHE A 205 44.89 1.70 22.58
C PHE A 205 45.77 2.92 22.35
N ARG A 206 45.23 4.14 22.39
CA ARG A 206 45.90 5.34 21.88
C ARG A 206 47.07 5.90 22.71
N GLU A 207 47.15 5.56 23.98
CA GLU A 207 48.08 6.25 24.89
C GLU A 207 49.55 5.73 24.93
N ASN A 208 49.85 4.53 24.33
CA ASN A 208 51.22 3.99 24.35
C ASN A 208 51.62 3.32 23.01
N ALA A 209 51.08 3.82 21.92
CA ALA A 209 51.10 3.09 20.66
C ALA A 209 52.35 3.32 19.79
N THR A 210 53.51 2.88 20.25
CA THR A 210 54.61 2.49 19.35
C THR A 210 54.26 1.19 18.61
N SER A 211 53.39 0.35 19.20
CA SER A 211 52.90 -0.92 18.62
C SER A 211 51.44 -0.86 18.30
N ALA A 212 51.01 -1.58 17.26
CA ALA A 212 49.61 -1.69 16.89
C ALA A 212 48.84 -2.73 17.73
N PRO A 213 47.54 -2.59 17.93
CA PRO A 213 46.73 -3.64 18.51
C PRO A 213 46.76 -4.90 17.62
N VAL A 214 46.57 -6.07 18.24
CA VAL A 214 46.57 -7.35 17.56
C VAL A 214 45.13 -7.75 17.30
N LEU A 215 44.73 -7.91 16.06
CA LEU A 215 43.47 -8.53 15.70
C LEU A 215 43.64 -10.06 15.72
N ILE A 216 42.75 -10.74 16.43
CA ILE A 216 42.80 -12.19 16.59
C ILE A 216 41.84 -12.81 15.55
N PRO A 217 42.32 -13.64 14.60
CA PRO A 217 41.48 -14.26 13.59
C PRO A 217 40.56 -15.31 14.18
N ILE A 218 39.42 -15.52 13.51
CA ILE A 218 38.47 -16.62 13.74
C ILE A 218 38.66 -17.62 12.61
N ASP A 219 39.71 -18.45 12.71
CA ASP A 219 40.12 -19.35 11.63
C ASP A 219 39.01 -20.35 11.19
N SER A 220 38.11 -20.74 12.14
CA SER A 220 36.97 -21.62 11.87
C SER A 220 35.71 -20.85 11.43
N ALA A 221 35.82 -19.61 10.94
CA ALA A 221 34.66 -18.82 10.52
C ALA A 221 33.79 -19.56 9.50
N GLY A 222 34.43 -20.25 8.52
CA GLY A 222 33.72 -21.09 7.56
C GLY A 222 32.89 -22.20 8.21
N ALA A 223 33.45 -22.94 9.20
CA ALA A 223 32.73 -24.00 9.90
C ALA A 223 31.52 -23.46 10.70
N ILE A 224 31.68 -22.28 11.33
CA ILE A 224 30.57 -21.61 12.02
C ILE A 224 29.46 -21.21 11.03
N THR A 225 29.82 -20.73 9.86
CA THR A 225 28.88 -20.35 8.79
C THR A 225 28.14 -21.56 8.23
N ASP A 226 28.85 -22.67 8.00
CA ASP A 226 28.27 -23.92 7.46
C ASP A 226 27.20 -24.53 8.39
N ALA A 227 27.20 -24.18 9.65
CA ALA A 227 26.18 -24.57 10.62
C ALA A 227 24.80 -23.90 10.40
N LYS A 228 24.62 -23.16 9.29
CA LYS A 228 23.38 -22.45 8.93
C LYS A 228 22.86 -21.52 10.02
N GLY A 229 23.79 -20.84 10.67
CA GLY A 229 23.50 -19.81 11.67
C GLY A 229 23.33 -18.41 11.06
N PRO A 230 23.19 -17.41 11.92
CA PRO A 230 23.08 -16.00 11.49
C PRO A 230 24.41 -15.36 11.09
N TYR A 231 25.52 -16.11 11.17
CA TYR A 231 26.86 -15.61 10.91
C TYR A 231 27.34 -15.97 9.52
N GLU A 232 28.11 -15.07 8.92
CA GLU A 232 28.81 -15.27 7.66
C GLU A 232 30.32 -15.08 7.85
N SER A 233 31.14 -15.83 7.13
CA SER A 233 32.59 -15.61 7.09
C SER A 233 32.89 -14.27 6.40
N PHE A 234 33.81 -13.52 6.99
CA PHE A 234 34.18 -12.19 6.48
C PHE A 234 35.65 -11.91 6.77
N ASP A 235 36.38 -11.43 5.77
CA ASP A 235 37.76 -11.01 5.94
C ASP A 235 37.84 -9.51 6.21
N ILE A 236 38.36 -9.13 7.40
CA ILE A 236 38.64 -7.73 7.74
C ILE A 236 39.84 -7.29 6.91
N PRO A 237 39.69 -6.30 6.02
CA PRO A 237 40.75 -5.95 5.09
C PRO A 237 41.99 -5.41 5.78
N LYS A 238 43.14 -5.71 5.21
CA LYS A 238 44.42 -5.10 5.56
C LYS A 238 44.31 -3.58 5.66
N GLY A 239 44.86 -3.01 6.72
CA GLY A 239 44.88 -1.57 6.89
C GLY A 239 43.58 -0.95 7.44
N THR A 240 42.54 -1.76 7.77
CA THR A 240 41.25 -1.26 8.29
C THR A 240 41.40 -0.31 9.49
N LEU A 241 42.29 -0.58 10.42
CA LEU A 241 42.53 0.31 11.55
C LEU A 241 43.54 1.42 11.25
N ARG A 242 44.54 1.15 10.43
CA ARG A 242 45.57 2.09 10.05
C ARG A 242 46.18 1.70 8.71
N GLY A 243 46.30 2.64 7.80
CA GLY A 243 46.83 2.37 6.45
C GLY A 243 48.36 2.26 6.37
N SER A 244 49.12 3.02 7.21
CA SER A 244 50.61 3.00 7.19
C SER A 244 51.21 3.23 8.58
N PRO A 245 52.04 2.31 9.10
CA PRO A 245 52.09 0.92 8.68
C PRO A 245 50.71 0.26 8.82
N ALA A 246 50.40 -0.68 7.92
CA ALA A 246 49.05 -1.27 7.87
C ALA A 246 48.70 -2.02 9.16
N VAL A 247 47.44 -1.86 9.62
CA VAL A 247 46.89 -2.56 10.77
C VAL A 247 45.45 -2.96 10.43
N PRO A 248 45.16 -4.23 10.37
CA PRO A 248 46.10 -5.37 10.37
C PRO A 248 47.03 -5.32 9.18
N ASP A 249 48.13 -6.04 9.26
CA ASP A 249 49.20 -6.11 8.23
C ASP A 249 48.83 -7.03 7.06
N ASP A 250 47.84 -7.89 7.26
CA ASP A 250 47.20 -8.73 6.25
C ASP A 250 45.68 -8.83 6.54
N ASP A 251 44.91 -9.42 5.61
CA ASP A 251 43.49 -9.66 5.84
C ASP A 251 43.29 -10.61 7.03
N VAL A 252 42.28 -10.34 7.87
CA VAL A 252 42.00 -11.14 9.07
C VAL A 252 40.62 -11.75 8.96
N THR A 253 40.59 -13.09 8.85
CA THR A 253 39.34 -13.85 8.83
C THR A 253 38.57 -13.69 10.12
N SER A 254 37.29 -13.38 10.01
CA SER A 254 36.36 -13.15 11.10
C SER A 254 34.94 -13.54 10.72
N LEU A 255 33.97 -13.17 11.56
CA LEU A 255 32.55 -13.34 11.32
C LEU A 255 31.86 -12.00 11.13
N ARG A 256 30.85 -11.97 10.30
CA ARG A 256 29.88 -10.86 10.26
C ARG A 256 28.47 -11.34 10.55
N VAL A 257 27.65 -10.45 11.06
CA VAL A 257 26.25 -10.66 11.33
C VAL A 257 25.45 -9.44 10.90
N PRO A 258 24.39 -9.60 10.10
CA PRO A 258 23.65 -8.45 9.59
C PRO A 258 22.72 -7.85 10.65
N TYR A 259 22.67 -6.52 10.69
CA TYR A 259 21.58 -5.75 11.28
C TYR A 259 20.51 -5.55 10.21
N MET A 260 19.31 -6.03 10.46
CA MET A 260 18.24 -6.04 9.48
C MET A 260 17.05 -5.19 9.91
N LEU A 261 16.49 -4.44 8.99
CA LEU A 261 15.11 -4.01 9.10
C LEU A 261 14.23 -5.22 8.79
N VAL A 262 13.44 -5.64 9.78
CA VAL A 262 12.50 -6.74 9.64
C VAL A 262 11.06 -6.26 9.77
N ALA A 263 10.16 -6.95 9.08
CA ALA A 263 8.72 -6.74 9.13
C ALA A 263 8.03 -7.97 9.71
N ASN A 264 6.91 -7.77 10.39
CA ASN A 264 6.09 -8.89 10.81
C ASN A 264 5.56 -9.64 9.57
N ARG A 265 5.63 -10.97 9.58
CA ARG A 265 5.22 -11.83 8.45
C ARG A 265 3.77 -11.64 8.02
N HIS A 266 2.91 -11.08 8.90
CA HIS A 266 1.50 -10.85 8.64
C HIS A 266 1.21 -9.46 8.02
N LEU A 267 2.22 -8.61 7.89
CA LEU A 267 2.04 -7.33 7.21
C LEU A 267 1.68 -7.53 5.73
N ASP A 268 0.87 -6.63 5.24
CA ASP A 268 0.46 -6.65 3.83
C ASP A 268 1.65 -6.53 2.88
N GLN A 269 1.70 -7.40 1.87
CA GLN A 269 2.80 -7.48 0.91
C GLN A 269 3.01 -6.17 0.14
N GLN A 270 1.93 -5.46 -0.18
CA GLN A 270 2.01 -4.20 -0.93
C GLN A 270 2.57 -3.09 -0.05
N VAL A 271 2.15 -3.04 1.21
CA VAL A 271 2.68 -2.07 2.19
C VAL A 271 4.17 -2.28 2.39
N VAL A 272 4.61 -3.53 2.59
CA VAL A 272 6.04 -3.83 2.77
C VAL A 272 6.83 -3.62 1.47
N GLY A 273 6.27 -3.95 0.31
CA GLY A 273 6.91 -3.68 -0.98
C GLY A 273 7.12 -2.18 -1.23
N GLU A 274 6.12 -1.35 -0.97
CA GLU A 274 6.24 0.10 -1.09
C GLU A 274 7.20 0.68 -0.03
N LEU A 275 7.16 0.18 1.21
CA LEU A 275 8.13 0.51 2.25
C LEU A 275 9.56 0.22 1.79
N THR A 276 9.81 -0.99 1.26
CA THR A 276 11.14 -1.40 0.77
C THR A 276 11.64 -0.45 -0.31
N LYS A 277 10.78 -0.15 -1.30
CA LYS A 277 11.08 0.81 -2.35
C LYS A 277 11.48 2.17 -1.80
N ARG A 278 10.75 2.68 -0.80
CA ARG A 278 11.03 3.98 -0.17
C ARG A 278 12.29 3.98 0.65
N VAL A 279 12.56 2.92 1.42
CA VAL A 279 13.81 2.77 2.18
C VAL A 279 15.01 2.74 1.23
N MET A 280 14.91 2.02 0.11
CA MET A 280 15.98 1.96 -0.89
C MET A 280 16.15 3.28 -1.67
N ALA A 281 15.09 4.08 -1.84
CA ALA A 281 15.18 5.44 -2.37
C ALA A 281 15.86 6.37 -1.35
N ALA A 282 15.41 6.37 -0.09
CA ALA A 282 15.99 7.16 0.99
C ALA A 282 17.50 6.89 1.15
N ARG A 283 17.98 5.65 0.92
CA ARG A 283 19.41 5.33 0.87
C ARG A 283 20.18 6.26 -0.08
N ARG A 284 19.65 6.51 -1.28
CA ARG A 284 20.34 7.34 -2.28
C ARG A 284 20.36 8.80 -1.87
N ASP A 285 19.26 9.27 -1.30
CA ASP A 285 19.06 10.68 -1.00
C ASP A 285 19.75 11.11 0.29
N LEU A 286 19.82 10.20 1.29
CA LEU A 286 20.36 10.48 2.62
C LEU A 286 21.77 9.89 2.89
N ALA A 287 22.36 9.20 1.90
CA ALA A 287 23.68 8.55 2.05
C ALA A 287 24.79 9.50 2.51
N ALA A 288 24.73 10.77 2.08
CA ALA A 288 25.71 11.78 2.45
C ALA A 288 25.51 12.31 3.88
N GLU A 289 24.29 12.23 4.43
CA GLU A 289 23.96 12.76 5.76
C GLU A 289 24.30 11.76 6.87
N GLN A 290 24.14 10.46 6.59
CA GLN A 290 24.30 9.41 7.59
C GLN A 290 24.99 8.17 6.98
N PRO A 291 26.23 7.83 7.40
CA PRO A 291 26.97 6.69 6.85
C PRO A 291 26.26 5.33 7.00
N LEU A 292 25.48 5.12 8.08
CA LEU A 292 24.70 3.90 8.24
C LEU A 292 23.65 3.73 7.14
N ILE A 293 23.05 4.83 6.67
CA ILE A 293 22.04 4.79 5.59
C ILE A 293 22.71 4.41 4.26
N ALA A 294 23.94 4.86 4.03
CA ALA A 294 24.71 4.47 2.85
C ALA A 294 24.97 2.95 2.77
N GLY A 295 25.09 2.30 3.94
CA GLY A 295 25.29 0.85 4.08
C GLY A 295 24.06 -0.01 3.85
N ILE A 296 22.86 0.58 3.70
CA ILE A 296 21.64 -0.19 3.46
C ILE A 296 21.79 -1.05 2.20
N ALA A 297 21.49 -2.34 2.30
CA ALA A 297 21.66 -3.30 1.22
C ALA A 297 20.45 -4.23 1.08
N THR A 298 20.41 -4.92 -0.05
CA THR A 298 19.43 -6.00 -0.28
C THR A 298 19.78 -7.20 0.59
N PRO A 299 18.82 -7.80 1.31
CA PRO A 299 19.05 -9.04 2.01
C PRO A 299 19.24 -10.21 1.01
N THR A 300 19.87 -11.28 1.46
CA THR A 300 20.00 -12.52 0.69
C THR A 300 18.59 -13.05 0.34
N LEU A 301 18.33 -13.24 -0.96
CA LEU A 301 17.02 -13.69 -1.45
C LEU A 301 16.86 -15.21 -1.50
N ASP A 302 17.83 -15.95 -1.02
CA ASP A 302 17.83 -17.39 -1.02
C ASP A 302 16.74 -17.96 -0.10
N ALA A 303 16.15 -19.08 -0.51
CA ALA A 303 15.06 -19.70 0.24
C ALA A 303 15.50 -20.25 1.61
N ASP A 304 16.79 -20.53 1.78
CA ASP A 304 17.42 -21.04 3.00
C ASP A 304 18.12 -19.95 3.83
N ALA A 305 17.90 -18.67 3.51
CA ALA A 305 18.38 -17.56 4.32
C ALA A 305 17.90 -17.69 5.77
N TYR A 306 18.76 -17.39 6.74
CA TYR A 306 18.45 -17.50 8.16
C TYR A 306 17.18 -16.72 8.56
N ILE A 307 17.01 -15.52 8.03
CA ILE A 307 15.76 -14.76 8.08
C ILE A 307 15.22 -14.62 6.66
N ALA A 308 14.14 -15.33 6.36
CA ALA A 308 13.52 -15.26 5.04
C ALA A 308 13.04 -13.85 4.71
N VAL A 309 13.18 -13.45 3.45
CA VAL A 309 12.75 -12.13 2.99
C VAL A 309 11.22 -12.04 2.97
N HIS A 310 10.69 -10.87 3.34
CA HIS A 310 9.26 -10.62 3.26
C HIS A 310 8.79 -10.67 1.81
N PRO A 311 7.65 -11.35 1.49
CA PRO A 311 7.19 -11.49 0.10
C PRO A 311 7.06 -10.15 -0.64
N GLY A 312 6.61 -9.09 0.05
CA GLY A 312 6.53 -7.75 -0.52
C GLY A 312 7.90 -7.14 -0.86
N ALA A 313 8.91 -7.36 0.01
CA ALA A 313 10.28 -6.93 -0.25
C ALA A 313 10.91 -7.75 -1.39
N ALA A 314 10.72 -9.06 -1.39
CA ALA A 314 11.18 -9.93 -2.47
C ALA A 314 10.58 -9.54 -3.83
N ALA A 315 9.29 -9.20 -3.87
CA ALA A 315 8.64 -8.69 -5.08
C ALA A 315 9.27 -7.40 -5.60
N PHE A 316 9.70 -6.50 -4.69
CA PHE A 316 10.43 -5.30 -5.07
C PHE A 316 11.80 -5.64 -5.67
N TYR A 317 12.60 -6.45 -4.99
CA TYR A 317 13.96 -6.78 -5.43
C TYR A 317 13.98 -7.60 -6.73
N ASN A 318 13.00 -8.47 -6.93
CA ASN A 318 12.84 -9.26 -8.15
C ASN A 318 12.18 -8.51 -9.32
N GLY A 319 11.75 -7.25 -9.11
CA GLY A 319 11.03 -6.48 -10.12
C GLY A 319 9.64 -7.01 -10.45
N THR A 320 9.08 -7.90 -9.62
CA THR A 320 7.76 -8.53 -9.79
C THR A 320 6.65 -7.78 -9.05
N GLN A 321 6.90 -6.53 -8.64
CA GLN A 321 5.86 -5.70 -8.05
C GLN A 321 4.70 -5.58 -9.04
N GLN A 322 3.50 -5.88 -8.54
CA GLN A 322 2.29 -5.72 -9.34
C GLN A 322 2.20 -4.29 -9.89
N SER A 323 2.16 -4.17 -11.21
CA SER A 323 1.99 -2.88 -11.87
C SER A 323 0.61 -2.30 -11.53
N PHE A 324 0.44 -0.99 -11.75
CA PHE A 324 -0.88 -0.35 -11.62
C PHE A 324 -1.95 -1.11 -12.43
N MET A 325 -1.59 -1.62 -13.61
CA MET A 325 -2.48 -2.39 -14.47
C MET A 325 -2.86 -3.75 -13.87
N ASP A 326 -1.92 -4.45 -13.22
CA ASP A 326 -2.21 -5.74 -12.56
C ASP A 326 -3.15 -5.54 -11.36
N ARG A 327 -2.95 -4.44 -10.64
CA ARG A 327 -3.76 -4.10 -9.47
C ARG A 327 -5.17 -3.62 -9.85
N TRP A 328 -5.28 -2.81 -10.89
CA TRP A 328 -6.52 -2.18 -11.31
C TRP A 328 -7.16 -2.85 -12.53
N GLY A 329 -6.50 -3.84 -13.14
CA GLY A 329 -6.99 -4.55 -14.30
C GLY A 329 -8.42 -5.08 -14.09
N ASN A 330 -8.65 -5.80 -13.00
CA ASN A 330 -10.00 -6.27 -12.64
C ASN A 330 -10.99 -5.12 -12.41
N ALA A 331 -10.55 -4.03 -11.77
CA ALA A 331 -11.41 -2.86 -11.58
C ALA A 331 -11.71 -2.17 -12.90
N ILE A 332 -10.73 -2.03 -13.79
CA ILE A 332 -10.88 -1.47 -15.13
C ILE A 332 -11.87 -2.32 -15.95
N TYR A 333 -11.78 -3.66 -15.89
CA TYR A 333 -12.72 -4.56 -16.54
C TYR A 333 -14.12 -4.51 -15.92
N LEU A 334 -14.23 -4.33 -14.59
CA LEU A 334 -15.51 -4.21 -13.90
C LEU A 334 -16.16 -2.82 -14.09
N THR A 335 -15.39 -1.78 -14.39
CA THR A 335 -15.89 -0.41 -14.55
C THR A 335 -17.03 -0.29 -15.58
N PRO A 336 -16.94 -0.88 -16.81
CA PRO A 336 -18.04 -0.83 -17.78
C PRO A 336 -19.29 -1.54 -17.25
N MET A 337 -19.13 -2.64 -16.52
CA MET A 337 -20.24 -3.39 -15.93
C MET A 337 -20.94 -2.59 -14.82
N VAL A 338 -20.16 -1.92 -13.96
CA VAL A 338 -20.70 -1.03 -12.93
C VAL A 338 -21.36 0.19 -13.54
N LEU A 339 -20.77 0.80 -14.57
CA LEU A 339 -21.37 1.91 -15.32
C LEU A 339 -22.67 1.47 -16.02
N GLY A 340 -22.70 0.28 -16.60
CA GLY A 340 -23.91 -0.30 -17.21
C GLY A 340 -25.02 -0.52 -16.16
N ALA A 341 -24.67 -1.05 -14.99
CA ALA A 341 -25.62 -1.21 -13.89
C ALA A 341 -26.14 0.15 -13.39
N LEU A 342 -25.27 1.14 -13.24
CA LEU A 342 -25.65 2.51 -12.87
C LEU A 342 -26.54 3.16 -13.92
N ALA A 343 -26.24 2.99 -15.22
CA ALA A 343 -27.07 3.48 -16.31
C ALA A 343 -28.45 2.82 -16.30
N SER A 344 -28.54 1.51 -16.01
CA SER A 344 -29.80 0.77 -15.88
C SER A 344 -30.62 1.26 -14.69
N VAL A 345 -29.97 1.50 -13.55
CA VAL A 345 -30.63 2.10 -12.36
C VAL A 345 -31.12 3.50 -12.67
N PHE A 346 -30.31 4.30 -13.38
CA PHE A 346 -30.70 5.65 -13.80
C PHE A 346 -31.88 5.63 -14.77
N ALA A 347 -31.89 4.73 -15.74
CA ALA A 347 -33.00 4.54 -16.67
C ALA A 347 -34.28 4.09 -15.96
N ALA A 348 -34.16 3.15 -14.99
CA ALA A 348 -35.26 2.72 -14.15
C ALA A 348 -35.78 3.87 -13.26
N ALA A 349 -34.88 4.66 -12.69
CA ALA A 349 -35.21 5.86 -11.90
C ALA A 349 -35.93 6.93 -12.75
N TRP A 350 -35.44 7.15 -13.98
CA TRP A 350 -36.06 8.04 -14.95
C TRP A 350 -37.48 7.61 -15.28
N ARG A 351 -37.68 6.31 -15.52
CA ARG A 351 -39.01 5.72 -15.75
C ARG A 351 -39.89 5.81 -14.50
N PHE A 352 -39.33 5.60 -13.33
CA PHE A 352 -40.05 5.70 -12.04
C PHE A 352 -40.53 7.13 -11.75
N LEU A 353 -39.74 8.14 -12.10
CA LEU A 353 -40.09 9.56 -11.99
C LEU A 353 -41.22 9.97 -12.94
N GLY A 354 -41.52 9.14 -13.96
CA GLY A 354 -42.57 9.47 -14.92
C GLY A 354 -42.19 10.67 -15.79
N ILE A 355 -40.89 10.98 -15.95
CA ILE A 355 -40.38 11.98 -16.89
C ILE A 355 -40.41 11.37 -18.32
N ARG A 356 -41.49 10.71 -18.68
CA ARG A 356 -41.93 10.66 -20.07
C ARG A 356 -42.41 12.06 -20.35
N GLY A 357 -41.83 12.72 -21.32
CA GLY A 357 -42.42 13.93 -21.84
C GLY A 357 -43.90 13.63 -22.08
N ASN A 358 -44.80 14.41 -21.45
CA ASN A 358 -46.22 14.39 -21.76
C ASN A 358 -46.31 14.73 -23.24
N GLY A 359 -46.01 13.75 -24.05
CA GLY A 359 -46.20 13.81 -25.49
C GLY A 359 -47.71 13.66 -25.71
N THR A 360 -48.42 14.75 -25.67
CA THR A 360 -49.40 15.13 -26.71
C THR A 360 -50.38 14.04 -27.23
N SER A 361 -50.35 12.76 -26.81
CA SER A 361 -51.27 11.78 -27.35
C SER A 361 -52.68 11.93 -26.78
N GLU A 362 -52.83 12.16 -25.46
CA GLU A 362 -54.13 12.42 -24.83
C GLU A 362 -54.76 13.73 -25.38
N GLY A 363 -53.98 14.78 -25.56
CA GLY A 363 -54.50 16.05 -26.09
C GLY A 363 -54.90 16.03 -27.54
N ALA A 364 -54.43 15.05 -28.34
CA ALA A 364 -54.87 14.92 -29.76
C ALA A 364 -56.12 14.06 -29.89
N LEU A 365 -56.23 13.00 -29.09
CA LEU A 365 -57.46 12.20 -29.02
C LEU A 365 -58.62 13.07 -28.49
N ASP A 366 -58.40 13.87 -27.45
CA ASP A 366 -59.40 14.80 -26.93
C ASP A 366 -59.85 15.84 -27.98
N LYS A 367 -58.88 16.39 -28.74
CA LYS A 367 -59.21 17.32 -29.87
C LYS A 367 -60.03 16.64 -30.94
N LEU A 368 -59.68 15.43 -31.38
CA LEU A 368 -60.42 14.69 -32.36
C LEU A 368 -61.80 14.26 -31.84
N CYS A 369 -61.92 13.95 -30.56
CA CYS A 369 -63.23 13.68 -29.92
C CYS A 369 -64.09 14.95 -29.87
N ALA A 370 -63.53 16.13 -29.60
CA ALA A 370 -64.26 17.41 -29.59
C ALA A 370 -64.75 17.79 -31.02
N LEU A 371 -64.03 17.43 -32.09
CA LEU A 371 -64.46 17.65 -33.49
C LEU A 371 -65.70 16.84 -33.85
N ARG A 372 -65.92 15.67 -33.25
CA ARG A 372 -67.12 14.85 -33.42
C ARG A 372 -68.39 15.62 -33.02
N GLU A 373 -68.34 16.37 -31.90
CA GLU A 373 -69.53 17.14 -31.46
C GLU A 373 -69.73 18.38 -32.34
N LYS A 374 -68.64 19.02 -32.78
CA LYS A 374 -68.71 20.11 -33.78
C LYS A 374 -69.35 19.68 -35.08
N ILE A 375 -69.04 18.49 -35.62
CA ILE A 375 -69.64 17.93 -36.84
C ILE A 375 -71.15 17.75 -36.66
N ARG A 376 -71.60 17.26 -35.51
CA ARG A 376 -73.02 17.00 -35.23
C ARG A 376 -73.79 18.32 -35.13
N SER A 377 -73.18 19.37 -34.64
CA SER A 377 -73.85 20.67 -34.44
C SER A 377 -73.71 21.61 -35.64
N ALA A 378 -72.92 21.21 -36.65
CA ALA A 378 -72.72 22.04 -37.86
C ALA A 378 -74.01 22.25 -38.62
N GLY A 379 -74.39 23.54 -38.87
CA GLY A 379 -75.61 23.96 -39.51
C GLY A 379 -75.48 24.33 -40.95
N ASP A 380 -74.21 24.53 -41.46
CA ASP A 380 -73.96 24.97 -42.85
C ASP A 380 -72.73 24.28 -43.42
N GLU A 381 -72.58 24.34 -44.74
CA GLU A 381 -71.53 23.76 -45.57
C GLU A 381 -70.17 24.41 -45.25
N ALA A 382 -70.11 25.71 -44.96
CA ALA A 382 -68.90 26.43 -44.64
C ALA A 382 -68.22 25.95 -43.36
N THR A 383 -69.05 25.69 -42.34
CA THR A 383 -68.60 25.13 -41.03
C THR A 383 -68.08 23.73 -41.18
N LEU A 384 -68.68 22.87 -42.03
CA LEU A 384 -68.19 21.52 -42.32
C LEU A 384 -66.82 21.53 -43.04
N ARG A 385 -66.55 22.47 -43.95
CA ARG A 385 -65.25 22.63 -44.61
C ARG A 385 -64.17 23.03 -43.66
N THR A 386 -64.48 23.95 -42.73
CA THR A 386 -63.51 24.36 -41.69
C THR A 386 -63.14 23.17 -40.79
N ILE A 387 -64.09 22.33 -40.44
CA ILE A 387 -63.86 21.10 -39.60
C ILE A 387 -63.03 20.09 -40.40
N GLU A 388 -63.25 19.92 -41.71
CA GLU A 388 -62.41 19.05 -42.57
C GLU A 388 -60.95 19.51 -42.57
N GLU A 389 -60.70 20.84 -42.70
CA GLU A 389 -59.35 21.43 -42.64
C GLU A 389 -58.72 21.24 -41.27
N GLU A 390 -59.49 21.33 -40.15
CA GLU A 390 -59.02 21.08 -38.81
C GLU A 390 -58.62 19.59 -38.62
N ILE A 391 -59.37 18.65 -39.18
CA ILE A 391 -59.09 17.19 -39.16
C ILE A 391 -57.81 16.91 -39.95
N ASP A 392 -57.66 17.45 -41.19
CA ASP A 392 -56.50 17.28 -42.05
C ASP A 392 -55.23 17.83 -41.39
N THR A 393 -55.35 19.01 -40.80
CA THR A 393 -54.20 19.67 -40.14
C THR A 393 -53.76 18.86 -38.90
N ALA A 394 -54.68 18.37 -38.09
CA ALA A 394 -54.41 17.52 -36.94
C ALA A 394 -53.78 16.16 -37.35
N LEU A 395 -54.23 15.57 -38.46
CA LEU A 395 -53.67 14.35 -39.04
C LEU A 395 -52.25 14.54 -39.56
N ARG A 396 -51.99 15.56 -40.38
CA ARG A 396 -50.67 15.84 -40.95
C ARG A 396 -49.65 16.09 -39.88
N SER A 397 -49.99 16.87 -38.86
CA SER A 397 -49.08 17.17 -37.74
C SER A 397 -48.71 15.91 -36.96
N ARG A 398 -49.60 14.92 -36.87
CA ARG A 398 -49.37 13.69 -36.12
C ARG A 398 -48.70 12.60 -36.96
N LEU A 399 -49.02 12.47 -38.23
CA LEU A 399 -48.28 11.55 -39.10
C LEU A 399 -46.82 11.93 -39.25
N ALA A 400 -46.52 13.24 -39.27
CA ALA A 400 -45.14 13.73 -39.24
C ALA A 400 -44.39 13.40 -37.95
N GLN A 401 -45.11 13.34 -36.81
CA GLN A 401 -44.53 12.94 -35.50
C GLN A 401 -44.43 11.40 -35.34
N ALA A 402 -45.43 10.65 -35.81
CA ALA A 402 -45.46 9.19 -35.74
C ALA A 402 -44.41 8.52 -36.66
N ALA A 403 -43.90 9.22 -37.67
CA ALA A 403 -42.79 8.75 -38.50
C ALA A 403 -41.45 8.61 -37.71
N HIS A 404 -41.40 9.12 -36.46
CA HIS A 404 -40.22 9.06 -35.58
C HIS A 404 -40.44 8.12 -34.39
N ASP A 405 -41.64 7.57 -34.19
CA ASP A 405 -41.94 6.64 -33.10
C ASP A 405 -42.09 5.20 -33.64
N GLU A 406 -41.36 4.26 -33.03
CA GLU A 406 -41.36 2.84 -33.44
C GLU A 406 -42.68 2.09 -33.15
N ASP A 407 -43.67 2.68 -32.48
CA ASP A 407 -44.95 2.06 -32.14
C ASP A 407 -46.04 2.41 -33.14
N GLY A 408 -46.08 1.69 -34.26
CA GLY A 408 -47.05 1.87 -35.34
C GLY A 408 -48.54 1.65 -34.97
N THR A 409 -48.85 1.24 -33.75
CA THR A 409 -50.24 1.00 -33.28
C THR A 409 -51.03 2.28 -33.02
N GLU A 410 -50.39 3.35 -32.53
CA GLU A 410 -51.01 4.68 -32.33
C GLU A 410 -51.36 5.34 -33.68
N ALA A 411 -50.51 5.21 -34.67
CA ALA A 411 -50.75 5.75 -36.02
C ALA A 411 -51.97 5.11 -36.68
N LEU A 412 -52.14 3.79 -36.53
CA LEU A 412 -53.29 3.08 -37.07
C LEU A 412 -54.62 3.48 -36.37
N ALA A 413 -54.58 3.70 -35.08
CA ALA A 413 -55.77 4.15 -34.30
C ALA A 413 -56.18 5.57 -34.70
N LEU A 414 -55.22 6.48 -34.93
CA LEU A 414 -55.46 7.86 -35.36
C LEU A 414 -56.04 7.89 -36.79
N ILE A 415 -55.51 7.08 -37.73
CA ILE A 415 -56.01 6.95 -39.08
C ILE A 415 -57.48 6.44 -39.09
N ALA A 416 -57.78 5.39 -38.30
CA ALA A 416 -59.08 4.84 -38.18
C ALA A 416 -60.10 5.86 -37.62
N LEU A 417 -59.69 6.65 -36.62
CA LEU A 417 -60.53 7.68 -36.02
C LEU A 417 -60.78 8.85 -37.01
N ALA A 418 -59.79 9.25 -37.78
CA ALA A 418 -59.94 10.27 -38.80
C ALA A 418 -60.87 9.84 -39.91
N GLN A 419 -60.73 8.63 -40.43
CA GLN A 419 -61.67 8.09 -41.43
C GLN A 419 -63.11 8.08 -40.92
N ARG A 420 -63.32 7.78 -39.64
CA ARG A 420 -64.63 7.81 -39.06
C ARG A 420 -65.21 9.24 -38.93
N LEU A 421 -64.37 10.21 -38.67
CA LEU A 421 -64.77 11.63 -38.63
C LEU A 421 -65.11 12.14 -40.01
N GLU A 422 -64.34 11.83 -41.05
CA GLU A 422 -64.62 12.17 -42.43
C GLU A 422 -65.95 11.59 -42.91
N HIS A 423 -66.22 10.32 -42.52
CA HIS A 423 -67.48 9.69 -42.83
C HIS A 423 -68.67 10.41 -42.15
N LEU A 424 -68.48 10.90 -40.92
CA LEU A 424 -69.52 11.68 -40.22
C LEU A 424 -69.72 13.05 -40.90
N VAL A 425 -68.69 13.70 -41.38
CA VAL A 425 -68.77 14.96 -42.13
C VAL A 425 -69.57 14.72 -43.42
N HIS A 426 -69.25 13.66 -44.15
CA HIS A 426 -69.94 13.33 -45.38
C HIS A 426 -71.44 13.06 -45.16
N HIS A 427 -71.75 12.24 -44.11
CA HIS A 427 -73.16 11.99 -43.77
C HIS A 427 -73.91 13.26 -43.35
N ARG A 428 -73.24 14.16 -42.58
CA ARG A 428 -73.85 15.43 -42.16
C ARG A 428 -74.12 16.32 -43.35
N ARG A 429 -73.22 16.35 -44.39
CA ARG A 429 -73.36 17.06 -45.65
C ARG A 429 -74.56 16.58 -46.45
N GLU A 430 -74.80 15.25 -46.49
CA GLU A 430 -76.00 14.67 -47.12
C GLU A 430 -77.29 15.12 -46.44
N VAL A 431 -77.34 15.12 -45.14
CA VAL A 431 -78.51 15.52 -44.32
C VAL A 431 -78.82 17.01 -44.60
N LEU A 432 -77.78 17.88 -44.59
CA LEU A 432 -77.97 19.33 -44.86
C LEU A 432 -78.40 19.55 -46.28
N GLY A 433 -77.91 18.79 -47.30
CA GLY A 433 -78.32 18.90 -48.70
C GLY A 433 -79.77 18.43 -48.93
N VAL A 434 -80.26 17.46 -48.13
CA VAL A 434 -81.65 17.06 -48.17
C VAL A 434 -82.55 18.09 -47.56
N ILE A 435 -82.11 18.75 -46.40
CA ILE A 435 -82.85 19.82 -45.76
C ILE A 435 -82.98 21.05 -46.70
N ALA A 436 -81.89 21.42 -47.38
CA ALA A 436 -81.85 22.54 -48.33
C ALA A 436 -82.79 22.30 -49.57
N ARG A 437 -82.90 21.04 -50.03
CA ARG A 437 -83.84 20.69 -51.09
C ARG A 437 -85.26 20.63 -50.64
N GLY A 438 -85.53 20.26 -49.43
CA GLY A 438 -86.87 20.22 -48.85
C GLY A 438 -87.42 21.61 -48.54
N SER A 439 -86.59 22.65 -48.29
CA SER A 439 -87.01 24.03 -48.09
C SER A 439 -87.21 24.84 -49.38
N ALA A 440 -86.75 24.32 -50.53
CA ALA A 440 -86.94 24.97 -51.87
C ALA A 440 -88.24 24.51 -52.57
N THR A 441 -88.99 23.56 -51.94
CA THR A 441 -90.23 23.01 -52.47
C THR A 441 -91.51 23.41 -51.68
N THR A 442 -91.36 24.32 -50.70
CA THR A 442 -92.45 25.01 -50.04
C THR A 442 -92.42 26.52 -50.35
#